data_669c5ea338d5ce667ef54e97c2a549d8
#
_entry.id   669c5ea338d5ce667ef54e97c2a549d8
#
_cell.length_a   1.000
_cell.length_b   1.000
_cell.length_c   1.000
_cell.angle_alpha   90.00
_cell.angle_beta   90.00
_cell.angle_gamma   90.00
#
_symmetry.space_group_name_H-M   'P 1'
#
loop_
_entity.id
_entity.type
_entity.pdbx_description
1 polymer ?
#
loop_
_entity_poly.entity_id
_entity_poly.type
_entity_poly.pdbx_seq_one_letter_code
_entity_poly.pdbx_strand_id
1 'polypeptide(L)'
;LVNALLYHCGENLKGIGGVKRPGIVHRLDKNTSGVMVIAKTELAHSNLCKIFFNHDLDRRYNAVVWGQPTSRGIIEKPIARSKFNRKKMAVVDKGKMAITKWKVLDIFTPFASLIECKLETGRTHQIRVHMSYLGHSLIGDDLYGKSIAQKYFKNSYLKEKNKLIKSFTRQALHATKLCFNHPINKKYLEFSSQLPKDISV
;
A
#
# COMPACT_ATOMS: atom_id res chain seq x y z
N LEU A 1 -11.93 -10.80 3.23
CA LEU A 1 -11.48 -11.14 1.88
C LEU A 1 -11.68 -12.63 1.58
N VAL A 2 -11.06 -13.57 2.34
CA VAL A 2 -11.18 -15.03 2.09
C VAL A 2 -12.64 -15.46 1.96
N ASN A 3 -13.49 -15.12 2.93
CA ASN A 3 -14.92 -15.47 2.89
C ASN A 3 -15.64 -14.91 1.66
N ALA A 4 -15.32 -13.67 1.26
CA ALA A 4 -15.89 -13.05 0.06
C ALA A 4 -15.42 -13.75 -1.23
N LEU A 5 -14.16 -14.15 -1.28
CA LEU A 5 -13.61 -14.89 -2.42
C LEU A 5 -14.22 -16.30 -2.53
N LEU A 6 -14.37 -17.01 -1.43
CA LEU A 6 -15.03 -18.32 -1.39
C LEU A 6 -16.50 -18.22 -1.82
N TYR A 7 -17.20 -17.18 -1.38
CA TYR A 7 -18.58 -16.93 -1.81
C TYR A 7 -18.65 -16.65 -3.32
N HIS A 8 -17.76 -15.80 -3.84
CA HIS A 8 -17.77 -15.38 -5.24
C HIS A 8 -17.29 -16.48 -6.21
N CYS A 9 -16.26 -17.24 -5.84
CA CYS A 9 -15.64 -18.23 -6.70
C CYS A 9 -16.11 -19.67 -6.43
N GLY A 10 -16.82 -19.91 -5.32
CA GLY A 10 -17.33 -21.24 -4.94
C GLY A 10 -16.23 -22.30 -4.83
N GLU A 11 -16.60 -23.51 -5.24
CA GLU A 11 -15.71 -24.69 -5.20
C GLU A 11 -14.43 -24.51 -6.04
N ASN A 12 -14.47 -23.67 -7.09
CA ASN A 12 -13.34 -23.43 -7.99
C ASN A 12 -12.12 -22.82 -7.30
N LEU A 13 -12.27 -22.32 -6.07
CA LEU A 13 -11.17 -21.73 -5.32
C LEU A 13 -10.66 -22.65 -4.20
N LYS A 14 -11.40 -23.72 -3.85
CA LYS A 14 -11.03 -24.62 -2.76
C LYS A 14 -9.69 -25.31 -3.04
N GLY A 15 -8.81 -25.27 -2.04
CA GLY A 15 -7.52 -25.94 -2.08
C GLY A 15 -6.40 -25.19 -2.81
N ILE A 16 -6.70 -24.24 -3.68
CA ILE A 16 -5.69 -23.52 -4.47
C ILE A 16 -4.75 -22.73 -3.54
N GLY A 17 -3.46 -23.13 -3.48
CA GLY A 17 -2.49 -22.50 -2.59
C GLY A 17 -2.75 -22.75 -1.09
N GLY A 18 -3.60 -23.72 -0.77
CA GLY A 18 -3.90 -24.18 0.59
C GLY A 18 -5.21 -23.65 1.18
N VAL A 19 -5.70 -24.35 2.22
CA VAL A 19 -7.04 -24.18 2.80
C VAL A 19 -7.24 -22.78 3.45
N LYS A 20 -6.20 -22.21 4.07
CA LYS A 20 -6.35 -20.96 4.85
C LYS A 20 -6.44 -19.69 4.00
N ARG A 21 -5.89 -19.68 2.81
CA ARG A 21 -5.82 -18.51 1.93
C ARG A 21 -5.92 -18.90 0.46
N PRO A 22 -7.02 -19.52 0.04
CA PRO A 22 -7.15 -20.08 -1.29
C PRO A 22 -6.99 -18.99 -2.36
N GLY A 23 -6.12 -19.26 -3.34
CA GLY A 23 -5.85 -18.39 -4.48
C GLY A 23 -5.08 -17.10 -4.18
N ILE A 24 -4.73 -16.81 -2.92
CA ILE A 24 -4.10 -15.55 -2.52
C ILE A 24 -2.59 -15.63 -2.72
N VAL A 25 -2.03 -14.84 -3.63
CA VAL A 25 -0.60 -14.76 -3.96
C VAL A 25 0.10 -13.52 -3.39
N HIS A 26 -0.67 -12.50 -3.00
CA HIS A 26 -0.17 -11.29 -2.33
C HIS A 26 -1.23 -10.72 -1.38
N ARG A 27 -0.93 -9.58 -0.78
CA ARG A 27 -1.85 -8.94 0.15
C ARG A 27 -1.79 -7.43 0.07
N LEU A 28 -2.91 -6.79 0.38
CA LEU A 28 -2.99 -5.40 0.82
C LEU A 28 -3.08 -5.33 2.34
N ASP A 29 -2.67 -4.21 2.93
CA ASP A 29 -2.87 -3.98 4.37
C ASP A 29 -4.37 -3.84 4.68
N LYS A 30 -4.77 -4.15 5.90
CA LYS A 30 -6.12 -3.83 6.38
C LYS A 30 -6.37 -2.33 6.13
N ASN A 31 -7.53 -2.01 5.57
CA ASN A 31 -7.96 -0.66 5.23
C ASN A 31 -7.21 -0.01 4.03
N THR A 32 -6.35 -0.73 3.32
CA THR A 32 -5.85 -0.31 2.01
C THR A 32 -6.78 -0.84 0.93
N SER A 33 -7.27 0.04 0.08
CA SER A 33 -8.12 -0.29 -1.07
C SER A 33 -7.30 -0.51 -2.35
N GLY A 34 -7.95 -0.98 -3.43
CA GLY A 34 -7.36 -1.03 -4.76
C GLY A 34 -7.26 -2.42 -5.37
N VAL A 35 -6.45 -2.53 -6.42
CA VAL A 35 -6.32 -3.72 -7.25
C VAL A 35 -5.61 -4.85 -6.51
N MET A 36 -6.18 -6.06 -6.62
CA MET A 36 -5.61 -7.29 -6.12
C MET A 36 -5.85 -8.43 -7.12
N VAL A 37 -4.85 -9.29 -7.34
CA VAL A 37 -4.99 -10.48 -8.17
C VAL A 37 -5.15 -11.73 -7.33
N ILE A 38 -6.05 -12.62 -7.78
CA ILE A 38 -6.33 -13.91 -7.15
C ILE A 38 -6.18 -15.00 -8.21
N ALA A 39 -5.48 -16.07 -7.88
CA ALA A 39 -5.34 -17.24 -8.74
C ALA A 39 -6.58 -18.14 -8.62
N LYS A 40 -7.12 -18.61 -9.76
CA LYS A 40 -8.27 -19.53 -9.81
C LYS A 40 -7.87 -20.96 -10.22
N THR A 41 -6.57 -21.23 -10.40
CA THR A 41 -6.01 -22.58 -10.67
C THR A 41 -4.66 -22.73 -9.96
N GLU A 42 -4.26 -23.96 -9.65
CA GLU A 42 -2.97 -24.23 -9.00
C GLU A 42 -1.79 -23.78 -9.88
N LEU A 43 -1.86 -24.00 -11.19
CA LEU A 43 -0.83 -23.56 -12.12
C LEU A 43 -0.69 -22.01 -12.12
N ALA A 44 -1.80 -21.29 -12.16
CA ALA A 44 -1.78 -19.83 -12.06
C ALA A 44 -1.25 -19.36 -10.70
N HIS A 45 -1.62 -20.02 -9.60
CA HIS A 45 -1.14 -19.72 -8.25
C HIS A 45 0.38 -19.86 -8.16
N SER A 46 0.92 -21.03 -8.54
CA SER A 46 2.36 -21.30 -8.51
C SER A 46 3.15 -20.27 -9.33
N ASN A 47 2.70 -19.97 -10.55
CA ASN A 47 3.39 -19.03 -11.44
C ASN A 47 3.26 -17.56 -10.97
N LEU A 48 2.10 -17.15 -10.46
CA LEU A 48 1.94 -15.83 -9.85
C LEU A 48 2.82 -15.68 -8.60
N CYS A 49 2.92 -16.69 -7.76
CA CYS A 49 3.84 -16.66 -6.62
C CYS A 49 5.29 -16.41 -7.07
N LYS A 50 5.75 -17.04 -8.17
CA LYS A 50 7.08 -16.78 -8.74
C LYS A 50 7.22 -15.34 -9.24
N ILE A 51 6.22 -14.80 -9.96
CA ILE A 51 6.20 -13.41 -10.44
C ILE A 51 6.32 -12.43 -9.25
N PHE A 52 5.55 -12.65 -8.18
CA PHE A 52 5.63 -11.81 -6.97
C PHE A 52 6.95 -11.97 -6.21
N PHE A 53 7.52 -13.17 -6.16
CA PHE A 53 8.80 -13.44 -5.52
C PHE A 53 9.96 -12.78 -6.26
N ASN A 54 9.98 -12.88 -7.58
CA ASN A 54 11.02 -12.28 -8.44
C ASN A 54 10.83 -10.77 -8.63
N HIS A 55 9.70 -10.22 -8.18
CA HIS A 55 9.32 -8.81 -8.43
C HIS A 55 9.12 -8.46 -9.91
N ASP A 56 8.74 -9.42 -10.75
CA ASP A 56 8.50 -9.25 -12.19
C ASP A 56 7.12 -8.60 -12.45
N LEU A 57 6.83 -7.49 -11.79
CA LEU A 57 5.55 -6.79 -11.88
C LEU A 57 5.68 -5.31 -11.53
N ASP A 58 4.79 -4.47 -12.05
CA ASP A 58 4.68 -3.05 -11.66
C ASP A 58 3.50 -2.88 -10.71
N ARG A 59 3.78 -2.35 -9.52
CA ARG A 59 2.77 -2.04 -8.48
C ARG A 59 2.85 -0.57 -8.14
N ARG A 60 1.73 0.13 -8.40
CA ARG A 60 1.63 1.55 -8.07
C ARG A 60 0.50 1.80 -7.09
N TYR A 61 0.79 2.71 -6.19
CA TYR A 61 -0.13 3.14 -5.15
C TYR A 61 -0.21 4.65 -5.14
N ASN A 62 -1.40 5.19 -4.95
CA ASN A 62 -1.54 6.59 -4.59
C ASN A 62 -1.73 6.70 -3.08
N ALA A 63 -1.05 7.68 -2.51
CA ALA A 63 -1.14 7.98 -1.08
C ALA A 63 -1.26 9.49 -0.86
N VAL A 64 -2.07 9.89 0.12
CA VAL A 64 -2.07 11.26 0.62
C VAL A 64 -1.21 11.30 1.88
N VAL A 65 -0.16 12.12 1.84
CA VAL A 65 0.84 12.23 2.91
C VAL A 65 0.83 13.62 3.54
N TRP A 66 1.29 13.71 4.78
CA TRP A 66 1.49 14.96 5.47
C TRP A 66 2.69 15.73 4.89
N GLY A 67 2.50 17.04 4.67
CA GLY A 67 3.52 17.96 4.21
C GLY A 67 3.84 17.84 2.72
N GLN A 68 5.00 18.33 2.34
CA GLN A 68 5.49 18.40 0.98
C GLN A 68 6.81 17.65 0.85
N PRO A 69 6.80 16.36 0.46
CA PRO A 69 8.03 15.66 0.13
C PRO A 69 8.66 16.26 -1.13
N THR A 70 9.92 15.94 -1.39
CA THR A 70 10.57 16.25 -2.67
C THR A 70 9.73 15.77 -3.85
N SER A 71 9.76 16.47 -4.99
CA SER A 71 8.93 16.17 -6.16
C SER A 71 9.00 14.71 -6.62
N ARG A 72 10.16 14.08 -6.44
CA ARG A 72 10.40 12.64 -6.62
C ARG A 72 11.54 12.18 -5.73
N GLY A 73 11.57 10.90 -5.45
CA GLY A 73 12.66 10.31 -4.68
C GLY A 73 12.59 8.80 -4.62
N ILE A 74 13.59 8.24 -3.95
CA ILE A 74 13.71 6.82 -3.66
C ILE A 74 14.16 6.66 -2.20
N ILE A 75 13.59 5.69 -1.51
CA ILE A 75 14.07 5.24 -0.21
C ILE A 75 14.41 3.75 -0.27
N GLU A 76 15.64 3.44 0.08
CA GLU A 76 16.21 2.10 0.14
C GLU A 76 16.63 1.83 1.58
N LYS A 77 15.70 1.34 2.39
CA LYS A 77 15.94 1.08 3.82
C LYS A 77 15.33 -0.25 4.24
N PRO A 78 16.05 -1.04 5.03
CA PRO A 78 15.54 -2.33 5.49
C PRO A 78 14.42 -2.17 6.51
N ILE A 79 13.42 -3.05 6.41
CA ILE A 79 12.24 -3.06 7.28
C ILE A 79 12.19 -4.38 8.05
N ALA A 80 11.95 -4.27 9.36
CA ALA A 80 11.60 -5.39 10.22
C ALA A 80 10.53 -5.02 11.24
N ARG A 81 10.10 -5.99 12.03
CA ARG A 81 9.15 -5.76 13.12
C ARG A 81 9.79 -4.89 14.20
N SER A 82 9.07 -3.87 14.64
CA SER A 82 9.53 -2.98 15.70
C SER A 82 9.77 -3.76 17.01
N LYS A 83 10.90 -3.49 17.66
CA LYS A 83 11.22 -4.07 18.97
C LYS A 83 10.33 -3.48 20.09
N PHE A 84 9.88 -2.24 19.93
CA PHE A 84 9.09 -1.53 20.94
C PHE A 84 7.58 -1.75 20.81
N ASN A 85 7.10 -2.04 19.59
CA ASN A 85 5.68 -2.27 19.34
C ASN A 85 5.49 -3.37 18.29
N ARG A 86 5.11 -4.56 18.72
CA ARG A 86 4.95 -5.73 17.83
C ARG A 86 3.86 -5.58 16.76
N LYS A 87 2.97 -4.60 16.88
CA LYS A 87 1.98 -4.27 15.83
C LYS A 87 2.59 -3.42 14.70
N LYS A 88 3.75 -2.79 14.93
CA LYS A 88 4.45 -1.92 13.96
C LYS A 88 5.59 -2.63 13.26
N MET A 89 5.85 -2.20 12.03
CA MET A 89 7.12 -2.38 11.35
C MET A 89 7.95 -1.12 11.51
N ALA A 90 9.27 -1.20 11.34
CA ALA A 90 10.18 -0.06 11.45
C ALA A 90 11.35 -0.21 10.47
N VAL A 91 11.94 0.91 10.08
CA VAL A 91 13.25 0.91 9.44
C VAL A 91 14.29 0.56 10.50
N VAL A 92 15.04 -0.52 10.27
CA VAL A 92 16.09 -1.02 11.17
C VAL A 92 17.20 -1.70 10.37
N ASP A 93 18.44 -1.57 10.80
CA ASP A 93 19.61 -2.06 10.03
C ASP A 93 19.56 -3.57 9.73
N LYS A 94 19.10 -4.39 10.67
CA LYS A 94 18.95 -5.85 10.53
C LYS A 94 17.57 -6.26 9.99
N GLY A 95 16.99 -5.46 9.07
CA GLY A 95 15.71 -5.73 8.42
C GLY A 95 15.85 -6.40 7.05
N LYS A 96 14.72 -6.67 6.41
CA LYS A 96 14.69 -7.09 5.00
C LYS A 96 14.69 -5.84 4.12
N MET A 97 15.61 -5.77 3.16
CA MET A 97 15.71 -4.63 2.23
C MET A 97 14.35 -4.33 1.59
N ALA A 98 14.04 -3.04 1.54
CA ALA A 98 12.81 -2.52 0.98
C ALA A 98 13.11 -1.27 0.16
N ILE A 99 12.49 -1.16 -1.03
CA ILE A 99 12.73 -0.08 -1.99
C ILE A 99 11.39 0.49 -2.42
N THR A 100 11.19 1.77 -2.15
CA THR A 100 10.01 2.54 -2.54
C THR A 100 10.43 3.78 -3.31
N LYS A 101 9.95 3.92 -4.54
CA LYS A 101 10.09 5.15 -5.34
C LYS A 101 8.80 5.96 -5.21
N TRP A 102 8.90 7.28 -5.21
CA TRP A 102 7.71 8.14 -5.23
C TRP A 102 7.88 9.31 -6.18
N LYS A 103 6.76 9.83 -6.64
CA LYS A 103 6.62 11.14 -7.30
C LYS A 103 5.41 11.86 -6.72
N VAL A 104 5.51 13.16 -6.54
CA VAL A 104 4.39 14.02 -6.18
C VAL A 104 3.52 14.19 -7.42
N LEU A 105 2.22 13.98 -7.26
CA LEU A 105 1.21 14.19 -8.29
C LEU A 105 0.51 15.54 -8.11
N ASP A 106 0.25 15.92 -6.83
CA ASP A 106 -0.43 17.17 -6.49
C ASP A 106 -0.03 17.63 -5.09
N ILE A 107 -0.13 18.92 -4.82
CA ILE A 107 0.24 19.54 -3.55
C ILE A 107 -0.95 20.35 -3.01
N PHE A 108 -1.43 19.92 -1.84
CA PHE A 108 -2.48 20.61 -1.10
C PHE A 108 -1.85 21.46 0.00
N THR A 109 -1.28 22.60 -0.43
CA THR A 109 -0.57 23.49 0.47
C THR A 109 -1.43 23.96 1.65
N PRO A 110 -0.83 24.14 2.84
CA PRO A 110 0.59 23.91 3.18
C PRO A 110 0.84 22.52 3.82
N PHE A 111 -0.11 21.60 3.84
CA PHE A 111 -0.12 20.49 4.81
C PHE A 111 -0.15 19.07 4.23
N ALA A 112 -0.47 18.89 2.96
CA ALA A 112 -0.62 17.57 2.37
C ALA A 112 -0.15 17.53 0.91
N SER A 113 0.19 16.32 0.44
CA SER A 113 0.49 16.04 -0.96
C SER A 113 -0.08 14.69 -1.36
N LEU A 114 -0.56 14.61 -2.60
CA LEU A 114 -0.86 13.35 -3.28
C LEU A 114 0.41 12.84 -3.95
N ILE A 115 0.81 11.63 -3.63
CA ILE A 115 1.98 10.98 -4.22
C ILE A 115 1.61 9.67 -4.89
N GLU A 116 2.30 9.34 -5.97
CA GLU A 116 2.34 7.97 -6.50
C GLU A 116 3.58 7.28 -5.94
N CYS A 117 3.38 6.09 -5.38
CA CYS A 117 4.46 5.21 -4.93
C CYS A 117 4.58 4.01 -5.87
N LYS A 118 5.79 3.73 -6.38
CA LYS A 118 6.13 2.49 -7.07
C LYS A 118 6.94 1.59 -6.14
N LEU A 119 6.52 0.33 -6.02
CA LEU A 119 7.16 -0.66 -5.16
C LEU A 119 8.05 -1.61 -5.95
N GLU A 120 9.36 -1.60 -5.69
CA GLU A 120 10.29 -2.63 -6.18
C GLU A 120 10.25 -3.88 -5.27
N THR A 121 9.92 -3.72 -4.01
CA THR A 121 9.75 -4.80 -3.02
C THR A 121 8.36 -4.73 -2.38
N GLY A 122 7.93 -5.77 -1.63
CA GLY A 122 6.60 -5.83 -1.02
C GLY A 122 6.64 -6.22 0.45
N ARG A 123 7.30 -5.43 1.31
CA ARG A 123 7.36 -5.70 2.76
C ARG A 123 6.08 -5.20 3.44
N THR A 124 5.75 -5.82 4.57
CA THR A 124 4.57 -5.43 5.36
C THR A 124 4.63 -3.95 5.73
N HIS A 125 3.56 -3.22 5.47
CA HIS A 125 3.40 -1.78 5.72
C HIS A 125 4.45 -0.89 5.03
N GLN A 126 5.10 -1.35 3.96
CA GLN A 126 6.30 -0.74 3.41
C GLN A 126 6.14 0.76 3.12
N ILE A 127 5.15 1.17 2.33
CA ILE A 127 4.92 2.60 2.00
C ILE A 127 4.70 3.39 3.29
N ARG A 128 3.88 2.89 4.19
CA ARG A 128 3.51 3.55 5.45
C ARG A 128 4.72 3.79 6.34
N VAL A 129 5.60 2.78 6.46
CA VAL A 129 6.84 2.84 7.23
C VAL A 129 7.85 3.80 6.59
N HIS A 130 8.07 3.67 5.28
CA HIS A 130 9.03 4.49 4.56
C HIS A 130 8.63 5.97 4.56
N MET A 131 7.37 6.28 4.26
CA MET A 131 6.90 7.67 4.27
C MET A 131 6.90 8.26 5.69
N SER A 132 6.56 7.47 6.71
CA SER A 132 6.69 7.90 8.11
C SER A 132 8.14 8.15 8.52
N TYR A 133 9.09 7.32 8.08
CA TYR A 133 10.52 7.50 8.33
C TYR A 133 11.05 8.80 7.71
N LEU A 134 10.55 9.17 6.53
CA LEU A 134 10.88 10.43 5.86
C LEU A 134 10.18 11.66 6.46
N GLY A 135 9.35 11.51 7.47
CA GLY A 135 8.59 12.60 8.07
C GLY A 135 7.29 12.95 7.35
N HIS A 136 6.86 12.14 6.39
CA HIS A 136 5.66 12.34 5.56
C HIS A 136 4.67 11.18 5.72
N SER A 137 4.29 10.84 6.96
CA SER A 137 3.33 9.74 7.17
C SER A 137 2.02 9.97 6.43
N LEU A 138 1.31 8.87 6.13
CA LEU A 138 0.03 8.93 5.42
C LEU A 138 -1.05 9.57 6.31
N ILE A 139 -1.92 10.35 5.70
CA ILE A 139 -3.11 10.89 6.38
C ILE A 139 -4.03 9.73 6.76
N GLY A 140 -4.64 9.83 7.94
CA GLY A 140 -5.52 8.77 8.48
C GLY A 140 -4.82 7.49 8.96
N ASP A 141 -3.49 7.45 8.96
CA ASP A 141 -2.74 6.29 9.45
C ASP A 141 -2.62 6.30 10.98
N ASP A 142 -3.49 5.57 11.66
CA ASP A 142 -3.51 5.46 13.13
C ASP A 142 -2.24 4.84 13.72
N LEU A 143 -1.53 4.04 12.92
CA LEU A 143 -0.38 3.31 13.41
C LEU A 143 0.91 4.12 13.30
N TYR A 144 1.09 4.87 12.19
CA TYR A 144 2.34 5.58 11.88
C TYR A 144 2.19 7.11 11.82
N GLY A 145 0.97 7.63 11.74
CA GLY A 145 0.68 9.04 11.47
C GLY A 145 0.45 9.94 12.68
N LYS A 146 0.19 9.39 13.88
CA LYS A 146 -0.31 10.16 15.02
C LYS A 146 0.57 11.34 15.45
N SER A 147 1.88 11.17 15.53
CA SER A 147 2.81 12.22 15.96
C SER A 147 2.91 13.37 14.94
N ILE A 148 2.91 13.04 13.66
CA ILE A 148 2.96 14.04 12.58
C ILE A 148 1.62 14.77 12.49
N ALA A 149 0.50 14.07 12.54
CA ALA A 149 -0.83 14.66 12.58
C ALA A 149 -0.98 15.67 13.72
N GLN A 150 -0.52 15.35 14.93
CA GLN A 150 -0.54 16.27 16.06
C GLN A 150 0.24 17.56 15.82
N LYS A 151 1.38 17.49 15.13
CA LYS A 151 2.17 18.66 14.76
C LYS A 151 1.37 19.62 13.86
N TYR A 152 0.68 19.06 12.85
CA TYR A 152 -0.13 19.86 11.93
C TYR A 152 -1.42 20.39 12.60
N PHE A 153 -2.09 19.61 13.46
CA PHE A 153 -3.30 20.05 14.16
C PHE A 153 -3.10 21.17 15.15
N LYS A 154 -1.89 21.45 15.60
CA LYS A 154 -1.57 22.61 16.44
C LYS A 154 -1.60 23.94 15.67
N ASN A 155 -1.59 23.91 14.34
CA ASN A 155 -1.62 25.10 13.50
C ASN A 155 -3.06 25.63 13.37
N SER A 156 -3.27 26.88 13.80
CA SER A 156 -4.59 27.53 13.78
C SER A 156 -5.20 27.66 12.37
N TYR A 157 -4.38 27.84 11.37
CA TYR A 157 -4.79 27.92 9.96
C TYR A 157 -5.54 26.68 9.45
N LEU A 158 -5.34 25.54 10.10
CA LEU A 158 -5.93 24.27 9.71
C LEU A 158 -7.24 23.93 10.44
N LYS A 159 -7.77 24.83 11.29
CA LYS A 159 -8.97 24.52 12.11
C LYS A 159 -10.18 24.09 11.29
N GLU A 160 -10.46 24.72 10.17
CA GLU A 160 -11.61 24.36 9.31
C GLU A 160 -11.34 23.09 8.52
N LYS A 161 -10.14 22.95 7.93
CA LYS A 161 -9.73 21.75 7.16
C LYS A 161 -9.46 20.52 8.05
N ASN A 162 -9.25 20.73 9.35
CA ASN A 162 -9.12 19.66 10.35
C ASN A 162 -10.35 18.74 10.39
N LYS A 163 -11.54 19.25 10.10
CA LYS A 163 -12.77 18.43 10.11
C LYS A 163 -12.74 17.38 9.00
N LEU A 164 -12.33 17.76 7.79
CA LEU A 164 -12.18 16.83 6.66
C LEU A 164 -11.09 15.78 6.93
N ILE A 165 -9.92 16.22 7.41
CA ILE A 165 -8.81 15.31 7.70
C ILE A 165 -9.12 14.37 8.87
N LYS A 166 -9.82 14.84 9.90
CA LYS A 166 -10.26 14.01 11.03
C LYS A 166 -11.33 13.00 10.64
N SER A 167 -12.06 13.23 9.55
CA SER A 167 -13.02 12.25 9.02
C SER A 167 -12.36 11.05 8.35
N PHE A 168 -11.06 11.12 8.05
CA PHE A 168 -10.30 10.00 7.52
C PHE A 168 -10.13 8.91 8.59
N THR A 169 -10.82 7.80 8.43
CA THR A 169 -10.84 6.68 9.38
C THR A 169 -9.86 5.56 9.05
N ARG A 170 -9.08 5.73 7.97
CA ARG A 170 -8.11 4.74 7.48
C ARG A 170 -6.91 5.44 6.83
N GLN A 171 -5.80 4.74 6.66
CA GLN A 171 -4.68 5.29 5.88
C GLN A 171 -5.12 5.64 4.46
N ALA A 172 -4.82 6.86 4.02
CA ALA A 172 -5.06 7.34 2.66
C ALA A 172 -4.08 6.65 1.69
N LEU A 173 -4.34 5.37 1.41
CA LEU A 173 -3.54 4.51 0.55
C LEU A 173 -4.42 3.65 -0.33
N HIS A 174 -4.11 3.66 -1.63
CA HIS A 174 -4.86 2.93 -2.63
C HIS A 174 -3.92 2.29 -3.66
N ALA A 175 -4.06 0.99 -3.90
CA ALA A 175 -3.35 0.28 -4.96
C ALA A 175 -4.01 0.61 -6.31
N THR A 176 -3.45 1.60 -7.02
CA THR A 176 -4.04 2.14 -8.25
C THR A 176 -3.75 1.29 -9.47
N LYS A 177 -2.60 0.60 -9.49
CA LYS A 177 -2.17 -0.13 -10.68
C LYS A 177 -1.41 -1.40 -10.31
N LEU A 178 -1.68 -2.46 -11.08
CA LEU A 178 -0.96 -3.73 -11.03
C LEU A 178 -0.76 -4.24 -12.45
N CYS A 179 0.51 -4.39 -12.86
CA CYS A 179 0.86 -4.91 -14.19
C CYS A 179 1.81 -6.08 -14.06
N PHE A 180 1.59 -7.10 -14.86
CA PHE A 180 2.43 -8.29 -14.95
C PHE A 180 2.14 -9.07 -16.24
N ASN A 181 3.04 -9.95 -16.62
CA ASN A 181 2.77 -10.90 -17.71
C ASN A 181 1.89 -12.04 -17.20
N HIS A 182 0.82 -12.34 -17.93
CA HIS A 182 -0.10 -13.43 -17.56
C HIS A 182 0.69 -14.73 -17.29
N PRO A 183 0.41 -15.41 -16.18
CA PRO A 183 1.25 -16.50 -15.68
C PRO A 183 1.39 -17.70 -16.64
N ILE A 184 0.45 -17.86 -17.59
CA ILE A 184 0.42 -18.99 -18.53
C ILE A 184 0.77 -18.52 -19.94
N ASN A 185 -0.03 -17.63 -20.54
CA ASN A 185 0.12 -17.24 -21.97
C ASN A 185 1.07 -16.06 -22.20
N LYS A 186 1.68 -15.51 -21.16
CA LYS A 186 2.66 -14.42 -21.17
C LYS A 186 2.20 -13.08 -21.77
N LYS A 187 0.92 -12.92 -22.07
CA LYS A 187 0.38 -11.62 -22.48
C LYS A 187 0.54 -10.61 -21.35
N TYR A 188 1.00 -9.41 -21.68
CA TYR A 188 1.07 -8.31 -20.71
C TYR A 188 -0.35 -7.92 -20.28
N LEU A 189 -0.55 -7.82 -18.97
CA LEU A 189 -1.79 -7.43 -18.34
C LEU A 189 -1.57 -6.17 -17.51
N GLU A 190 -2.49 -5.24 -17.63
CA GLU A 190 -2.55 -4.02 -16.85
C GLU A 190 -3.93 -3.88 -16.23
N PHE A 191 -3.97 -3.75 -14.92
CA PHE A 191 -5.19 -3.50 -14.16
C PHE A 191 -5.05 -2.19 -13.39
N SER A 192 -6.09 -1.37 -13.44
CA SER A 192 -6.15 -0.11 -12.71
C SER A 192 -7.45 0.01 -11.90
N SER A 193 -7.39 0.79 -10.85
CA SER A 193 -8.55 1.16 -10.02
C SER A 193 -8.54 2.66 -9.80
N GLN A 194 -9.69 3.30 -10.00
CA GLN A 194 -9.86 4.73 -9.70
C GLN A 194 -9.75 4.98 -8.20
N LEU A 195 -9.30 6.18 -7.84
CA LEU A 195 -9.28 6.59 -6.43
C LEU A 195 -10.69 6.51 -5.83
N PRO A 196 -10.83 5.92 -4.65
CA PRO A 196 -12.11 5.89 -3.96
C PRO A 196 -12.48 7.30 -3.48
N LYS A 197 -13.79 7.55 -3.33
CA LYS A 197 -14.37 8.88 -3.00
C LYS A 197 -13.75 9.56 -1.77
N ASP A 198 -13.27 8.80 -0.81
CA ASP A 198 -12.62 9.34 0.39
C ASP A 198 -11.18 9.82 0.16
N ILE A 199 -10.54 9.46 -0.96
CA ILE A 199 -9.18 9.89 -1.34
C ILE A 199 -9.22 10.87 -2.54
N SER A 200 -10.26 10.82 -3.36
CA SER A 200 -10.45 11.64 -4.57
C SER A 200 -11.05 13.01 -4.23
N VAL A 201 -10.45 13.80 -3.36
CA VAL A 201 -10.93 15.13 -2.98
C VAL A 201 -10.36 16.19 -3.91
#